data_80b1ee72e2527f98b3f859df8b22a68a
#
_entry.id   80b1ee72e2527f98b3f859df8b22a68a
#
_cell.length_a   1.000
_cell.length_b   1.000
_cell.length_c   1.000
_cell.angle_alpha   90.00
_cell.angle_beta   90.00
_cell.angle_gamma   90.00
#
_symmetry.space_group_name_H-M   'P 1'
#
loop_
_entity.id
_entity.type
_entity.pdbx_description
1 polymer ?
#
loop_
_entity_poly.entity_id
_entity_poly.type
_entity_poly.pdbx_seq_one_letter_code
_entity_poly.pdbx_strand_id
1 'polypeptide(L)'
;MAPASSSAAPTGSKGNTGHTGISRRTFVQAAGTATLYSSLGHHGVWAAGSDKPEKEEVRIGFIPLTDCASVVMASVLGFDKKYGVTIIPTKEASWAGVRDKLVNGELDFAHVLYG
;
A
#
# COMPACT_ATOMS: atom_id res chain seq x y z
N MET A 1 52.99 56.27 -47.16
CA MET A 1 51.78 56.26 -47.95
C MET A 1 50.73 55.46 -47.13
N ALA A 2 49.91 56.16 -46.37
CA ALA A 2 48.68 55.61 -45.82
C ALA A 2 47.68 55.37 -46.92
N PRO A 3 46.52 54.76 -46.71
CA PRO A 3 45.62 54.87 -45.60
C PRO A 3 44.86 53.60 -45.14
N ALA A 4 44.16 53.76 -44.08
CA ALA A 4 42.76 53.77 -43.69
C ALA A 4 42.28 52.40 -43.11
N SER A 5 42.00 52.41 -41.85
CA SER A 5 40.76 52.50 -41.10
C SER A 5 39.64 51.51 -41.53
N SER A 6 39.29 50.66 -40.65
CA SER A 6 37.86 50.45 -40.39
C SER A 6 37.67 49.71 -39.09
N SER A 7 37.04 50.42 -38.19
CA SER A 7 36.44 50.04 -36.94
C SER A 7 35.24 49.10 -37.20
N ALA A 8 35.15 48.02 -36.48
CA ALA A 8 33.89 47.36 -36.32
C ALA A 8 33.78 46.89 -34.84
N ALA A 9 32.83 47.49 -34.14
CA ALA A 9 32.49 47.21 -32.78
C ALA A 9 31.88 45.81 -32.60
N PRO A 10 32.12 45.15 -31.45
CA PRO A 10 31.41 43.90 -31.14
C PRO A 10 30.00 44.21 -30.66
N THR A 11 29.05 43.72 -31.35
CA THR A 11 27.64 43.66 -30.95
C THR A 11 27.50 42.78 -29.71
N GLY A 12 27.02 43.39 -28.65
CA GLY A 12 26.71 42.71 -27.39
C GLY A 12 25.66 41.62 -27.57
N SER A 13 26.04 40.41 -27.26
CA SER A 13 25.12 39.30 -27.08
C SER A 13 24.36 39.52 -25.75
N LYS A 14 23.10 39.90 -25.86
CA LYS A 14 22.16 39.88 -24.74
C LYS A 14 22.01 38.44 -24.26
N GLY A 15 22.56 38.10 -23.10
CA GLY A 15 22.26 36.87 -22.39
C GLY A 15 20.74 36.79 -22.11
N ASN A 16 20.09 35.91 -22.79
CA ASN A 16 18.71 35.54 -22.52
C ASN A 16 18.75 34.63 -21.28
N THR A 17 18.57 35.20 -20.08
CA THR A 17 18.25 34.46 -18.87
C THR A 17 16.82 33.97 -19.00
N GLY A 18 16.64 32.86 -19.73
CA GLY A 18 15.40 32.16 -19.77
C GLY A 18 15.05 31.64 -18.38
N HIS A 19 14.22 32.38 -17.66
CA HIS A 19 13.49 31.84 -16.54
C HIS A 19 12.64 30.70 -17.06
N THR A 20 13.10 29.46 -16.92
CA THR A 20 12.30 28.27 -17.11
C THR A 20 11.27 28.20 -15.97
N GLY A 21 10.29 29.10 -16.04
CA GLY A 21 9.13 29.04 -15.17
C GLY A 21 8.38 27.75 -15.44
N ILE A 22 8.36 26.85 -14.46
CA ILE A 22 7.55 25.63 -14.53
C ILE A 22 6.09 26.08 -14.71
N SER A 23 5.47 25.68 -15.81
CA SER A 23 4.08 26.02 -16.09
C SER A 23 3.18 25.45 -14.99
N ARG A 24 2.10 26.16 -14.63
CA ARG A 24 1.14 25.68 -13.63
C ARG A 24 0.62 24.29 -13.98
N ARG A 25 0.48 23.99 -15.24
CA ARG A 25 0.04 22.68 -15.73
C ARG A 25 1.07 21.60 -15.45
N THR A 26 2.35 21.87 -15.65
CA THR A 26 3.46 20.95 -15.35
C THR A 26 3.60 20.73 -13.86
N PHE A 27 3.40 21.78 -13.05
CA PHE A 27 3.44 21.67 -11.60
C PHE A 27 2.29 20.82 -11.06
N VAL A 28 1.06 21.02 -11.56
CA VAL A 28 -0.11 20.21 -11.16
C VAL A 28 0.04 18.73 -11.54
N GLN A 29 0.58 18.48 -12.75
CA GLN A 29 0.85 17.10 -13.19
C GLN A 29 1.94 16.44 -12.35
N ALA A 30 3.04 17.13 -12.05
CA ALA A 30 4.11 16.60 -11.22
C ALA A 30 3.66 16.36 -9.76
N ALA A 31 2.88 17.28 -9.21
CA ALA A 31 2.32 17.10 -7.86
C ALA A 31 1.31 15.95 -7.79
N GLY A 32 0.47 15.79 -8.82
CA GLY A 32 -0.51 14.71 -8.91
C GLY A 32 0.14 13.33 -8.99
N THR A 33 1.20 13.17 -9.77
CA THR A 33 1.93 11.90 -9.88
C THR A 33 2.72 11.57 -8.61
N ALA A 34 3.33 12.56 -7.98
CA ALA A 34 4.05 12.34 -6.71
C ALA A 34 3.11 11.88 -5.59
N THR A 35 1.89 12.42 -5.53
CA THR A 35 0.89 12.03 -4.53
C THR A 35 0.39 10.60 -4.76
N LEU A 36 0.21 10.18 -6.01
CA LEU A 36 -0.18 8.80 -6.33
C LEU A 36 0.92 7.79 -5.99
N TYR A 37 2.19 8.10 -6.26
CA TYR A 37 3.30 7.23 -5.91
C TYR A 37 3.49 7.09 -4.40
N SER A 38 3.31 8.15 -3.63
CA SER A 38 3.41 8.08 -2.18
C SER A 38 2.27 7.29 -1.53
N SER A 39 1.06 7.31 -2.09
CA SER A 39 -0.05 6.51 -1.58
C SER A 39 0.10 5.01 -1.87
N LEU A 40 0.72 4.64 -2.99
CA LEU A 40 0.99 3.24 -3.33
C LEU A 40 2.16 2.65 -2.54
N GLY A 41 3.12 3.48 -2.13
CA GLY A 41 4.30 3.04 -1.36
C GLY A 41 4.01 2.65 0.09
N HIS A 42 2.92 3.14 0.67
CA HIS A 42 2.61 2.86 2.08
C HIS A 42 1.92 1.50 2.31
N HIS A 43 1.37 0.88 1.28
CA HIS A 43 0.74 -0.44 1.43
C HIS A 43 1.74 -1.61 1.42
N GLY A 44 2.98 -1.37 0.99
CA GLY A 44 4.04 -2.39 1.00
C GLY A 44 4.72 -2.59 2.35
N VAL A 45 4.58 -1.65 3.27
CA VAL A 45 5.28 -1.68 4.57
C VAL A 45 4.69 -2.73 5.52
N TRP A 46 3.40 -3.03 5.36
CA TRP A 46 2.73 -4.05 6.19
C TRP A 46 3.05 -5.49 5.79
N ALA A 47 3.54 -5.71 4.58
CA ALA A 47 3.88 -7.06 4.09
C ALA A 47 5.30 -7.51 4.50
N ALA A 48 6.13 -6.57 4.95
CA ALA A 48 7.50 -6.86 5.40
C ALA A 48 7.60 -6.86 6.93
N GLY A 49 6.49 -7.11 7.63
CA GLY A 49 6.38 -7.04 9.08
C GLY A 49 7.55 -7.70 9.79
N SER A 50 8.47 -6.87 10.28
CA SER A 50 9.45 -7.23 11.28
C SER A 50 8.85 -7.25 12.68
N ASP A 51 7.60 -6.79 12.82
CA ASP A 51 6.91 -6.71 14.08
C ASP A 51 6.29 -8.06 14.41
N LYS A 52 6.67 -8.58 15.55
CA LYS A 52 6.10 -9.80 16.10
C LYS A 52 4.60 -9.56 16.35
N PRO A 53 3.71 -10.46 15.93
CA PRO A 53 2.28 -10.30 16.18
C PRO A 53 2.01 -10.26 17.70
N GLU A 54 1.09 -9.41 18.11
CA GLU A 54 0.68 -9.29 19.52
C GLU A 54 0.10 -10.61 20.06
N LYS A 55 -0.57 -11.37 19.19
CA LYS A 55 -1.15 -12.66 19.48
C LYS A 55 -0.68 -13.70 18.48
N GLU A 56 -0.02 -14.74 18.99
CA GLU A 56 0.51 -15.81 18.14
C GLU A 56 -0.56 -16.83 17.75
N GLU A 57 -1.56 -17.08 18.58
CA GLU A 57 -2.68 -17.97 18.31
C GLU A 57 -3.95 -17.18 18.02
N VAL A 58 -4.58 -17.46 16.90
CA VAL A 58 -5.78 -16.76 16.44
C VAL A 58 -6.90 -17.76 16.15
N ARG A 59 -7.99 -17.65 16.88
CA ARG A 59 -9.17 -18.50 16.71
C ARG A 59 -10.13 -17.86 15.72
N ILE A 60 -10.39 -18.57 14.62
CA ILE A 60 -11.30 -18.10 13.58
C ILE A 60 -12.51 -19.02 13.51
N GLY A 61 -13.67 -18.48 13.88
CA GLY A 61 -14.94 -19.19 13.75
C GLY A 61 -15.42 -19.23 12.30
N PHE A 62 -15.87 -20.39 11.83
CA PHE A 62 -16.38 -20.54 10.48
C PHE A 62 -17.51 -21.57 10.39
N ILE A 63 -18.38 -21.41 9.40
CA ILE A 63 -19.31 -22.44 8.98
C ILE A 63 -18.72 -23.16 7.76
N PRO A 64 -18.81 -24.51 7.69
CA PRO A 64 -18.21 -25.28 6.61
C PRO A 64 -18.99 -25.14 5.29
N LEU A 65 -18.78 -24.00 4.65
CA LEU A 65 -19.24 -23.67 3.30
C LEU A 65 -18.01 -23.54 2.39
N THR A 66 -18.20 -23.52 1.08
CA THR A 66 -17.09 -23.46 0.11
C THR A 66 -16.19 -22.25 0.25
N ASP A 67 -16.73 -21.14 0.73
CA ASP A 67 -16.06 -19.87 0.93
C ASP A 67 -15.12 -19.84 2.16
N CYS A 68 -15.28 -20.78 3.12
CA CYS A 68 -14.33 -20.91 4.23
C CYS A 68 -12.99 -21.52 3.81
N ALA A 69 -12.87 -21.96 2.56
CA ALA A 69 -11.69 -22.65 2.05
C ALA A 69 -10.40 -21.84 2.25
N SER A 70 -10.45 -20.53 2.09
CA SER A 70 -9.28 -19.64 2.27
C SER A 70 -8.71 -19.72 3.70
N VAL A 71 -9.55 -19.71 4.71
CA VAL A 71 -9.16 -19.79 6.12
C VAL A 71 -8.60 -21.17 6.46
N VAL A 72 -9.30 -22.22 6.03
CA VAL A 72 -8.89 -23.59 6.29
C VAL A 72 -7.57 -23.93 5.57
N MET A 73 -7.43 -23.51 4.32
CA MET A 73 -6.21 -23.76 3.55
C MET A 73 -5.02 -22.98 4.08
N ALA A 74 -5.23 -21.77 4.59
CA ALA A 74 -4.16 -20.99 5.23
C ALA A 74 -3.55 -21.75 6.41
N SER A 75 -4.39 -22.37 7.25
CA SER A 75 -3.95 -23.20 8.38
C SER A 75 -3.34 -24.55 7.93
N VAL A 76 -4.00 -25.26 7.02
CA VAL A 76 -3.54 -26.60 6.57
C VAL A 76 -2.21 -26.53 5.81
N LEU A 77 -2.03 -25.53 4.97
CA LEU A 77 -0.80 -25.34 4.19
C LEU A 77 0.31 -24.59 4.97
N GLY A 78 0.01 -24.14 6.19
CA GLY A 78 0.99 -23.48 7.04
C GLY A 78 1.37 -22.08 6.58
N PHE A 79 0.52 -21.41 5.79
CA PHE A 79 0.75 -20.03 5.39
C PHE A 79 0.71 -19.07 6.58
N ASP A 80 -0.11 -19.37 7.57
CA ASP A 80 -0.22 -18.66 8.83
C ASP A 80 1.12 -18.58 9.58
N LYS A 81 1.81 -19.70 9.68
CA LYS A 81 3.11 -19.82 10.37
C LYS A 81 4.20 -18.99 9.71
N LYS A 82 4.11 -18.77 8.40
CA LYS A 82 5.05 -17.91 7.66
C LYS A 82 5.03 -16.47 8.17
N TYR A 83 3.91 -16.03 8.71
CA TYR A 83 3.73 -14.68 9.28
C TYR A 83 3.79 -14.66 10.81
N GLY A 84 4.24 -15.73 11.44
CA GLY A 84 4.38 -15.83 12.89
C GLY A 84 3.06 -15.99 13.63
N VAL A 85 2.00 -16.40 12.95
CA VAL A 85 0.66 -16.62 13.51
C VAL A 85 0.27 -18.08 13.36
N THR A 86 -0.50 -18.61 14.30
CA THR A 86 -1.11 -19.93 14.20
C THR A 86 -2.63 -19.78 14.16
N ILE A 87 -3.24 -20.12 13.05
CA ILE A 87 -4.69 -20.09 12.90
C ILE A 87 -5.28 -21.38 13.47
N ILE A 88 -6.24 -21.23 14.39
CA ILE A 88 -7.05 -22.31 14.93
C ILE A 88 -8.46 -22.20 14.34
N PRO A 89 -8.75 -22.93 13.25
CA PRO A 89 -10.07 -22.89 12.66
C PRO A 89 -11.09 -23.61 13.56
N THR A 90 -12.11 -22.88 13.99
CA THR A 90 -13.15 -23.37 14.89
C THR A 90 -14.46 -23.52 14.13
N LYS A 91 -14.90 -24.76 13.95
CA LYS A 91 -16.15 -25.05 13.25
C LYS A 91 -17.35 -24.70 14.12
N GLU A 92 -18.27 -23.95 13.56
CA GLU A 92 -19.52 -23.54 14.20
C GLU A 92 -20.74 -24.08 13.46
N ALA A 93 -21.82 -24.27 14.20
CA ALA A 93 -23.06 -24.83 13.66
C ALA A 93 -24.01 -23.77 13.08
N SER A 94 -23.86 -22.52 13.50
CA SER A 94 -24.75 -21.43 13.09
C SER A 94 -24.06 -20.07 13.10
N TRP A 95 -24.54 -19.14 12.30
CA TRP A 95 -24.07 -17.76 12.27
C TRP A 95 -24.29 -17.02 13.60
N ALA A 96 -25.39 -17.33 14.28
CA ALA A 96 -25.64 -16.78 15.61
C ALA A 96 -24.58 -17.23 16.61
N GLY A 97 -24.21 -18.51 16.59
CA GLY A 97 -23.14 -19.05 17.43
C GLY A 97 -21.79 -18.42 17.16
N VAL A 98 -21.43 -18.22 15.89
CA VAL A 98 -20.20 -17.50 15.50
C VAL A 98 -20.19 -16.09 16.07
N ARG A 99 -21.29 -15.35 15.89
CA ARG A 99 -21.42 -13.98 16.40
C ARG A 99 -21.31 -13.94 17.92
N ASP A 100 -22.03 -14.79 18.63
CA ASP A 100 -22.09 -14.77 20.08
C ASP A 100 -20.73 -15.12 20.68
N LYS A 101 -20.01 -16.09 20.13
CA LYS A 101 -18.66 -16.43 20.56
C LYS A 101 -17.64 -15.33 20.25
N LEU A 102 -17.80 -14.62 19.12
CA LEU A 102 -16.95 -13.47 18.80
C LEU A 102 -17.15 -12.33 19.80
N VAL A 103 -18.42 -12.02 20.12
CA VAL A 103 -18.77 -10.97 21.12
C VAL A 103 -18.29 -11.34 22.52
N ASN A 104 -18.36 -12.62 22.89
CA ASN A 104 -17.88 -13.13 24.18
C ASN A 104 -16.36 -13.26 24.27
N GLY A 105 -15.62 -13.04 23.17
CA GLY A 105 -14.16 -13.14 23.16
C GLY A 105 -13.64 -14.58 23.11
N GLU A 106 -14.48 -15.55 22.79
CA GLU A 106 -14.08 -16.95 22.57
C GLU A 106 -13.41 -17.15 21.21
N LEU A 107 -13.74 -16.30 20.26
CA LEU A 107 -13.14 -16.19 18.93
C LEU A 107 -12.49 -14.84 18.75
N ASP A 108 -11.40 -14.81 18.01
CA ASP A 108 -10.71 -13.57 17.67
C ASP A 108 -11.23 -12.99 16.34
N PHE A 109 -11.58 -13.88 15.41
CA PHE A 109 -12.14 -13.53 14.10
C PHE A 109 -13.28 -14.46 13.72
N ALA A 110 -14.08 -14.03 12.79
CA ALA A 110 -15.16 -14.81 12.25
C ALA A 110 -15.20 -14.69 10.73
N HIS A 111 -15.39 -15.83 10.07
CA HIS A 111 -15.79 -15.89 8.67
C HIS A 111 -17.31 -15.77 8.63
N VAL A 112 -17.84 -14.71 8.05
CA VAL A 112 -19.26 -14.41 7.99
C VAL A 112 -19.71 -14.06 6.59
N LEU A 113 -20.97 -14.30 6.28
CA LEU A 113 -21.60 -13.80 5.07
C LEU A 113 -21.92 -12.31 5.25
N TYR A 114 -21.55 -11.55 4.23
CA TYR A 114 -21.97 -10.16 4.12
C TYR A 114 -23.26 -10.13 3.33
N GLY A 115 -24.36 -9.83 4.00
CA GLY A 115 -25.68 -9.76 3.40
C GLY A 115 -26.40 -8.50 3.72
#